data_27afbf9adb454ed25115dd3c16777ff7
#
_entry.id   27afbf9adb454ed25115dd3c16777ff7
#
_cell.length_a   1.000
_cell.length_b   1.000
_cell.length_c   1.000
_cell.angle_alpha   90.00
_cell.angle_beta   90.00
_cell.angle_gamma   90.00
#
_symmetry.space_group_name_H-M   'P 1'
#
loop_
_entity.id
_entity.type
_entity.pdbx_description
1 polymer ?
#
loop_
_entity_poly.entity_id
_entity_poly.type
_entity_poly.pdbx_seq_one_letter_code
_entity_poly.pdbx_strand_id
1 'polypeptide(L)'
;MGVVMNGYTRLLLSGLLALGLVQAPAQTGEPVPAPVQPPVALITGSDRGIGFALTQELVTRGWKVIATCRDPARAQALRDYAAAHPLVVIETLDVTDNTAIDQLAGKYHGQSIDALINNAGITGDFAAQRLSALEPEGFQQVLRLNAYAPLRMARAFLESVSASRQKKIIAISSGAGSLFTAPQAPDSYYYDMSKAALNLGMRLLQNDVRGRGVLVGIVSPGPVDTDMQKAYRANAAQVGKPVTMPAITPADSARGLVNYIEGLGADKAGRFWSAYTGQEVPW
;
A
#
# COMPACT_ATOMS: atom_id res chain seq x y z
N MET A 1 79.70 -82.40 -22.70
CA MET A 1 80.27 -81.85 -23.92
C MET A 1 79.56 -80.58 -24.29
N GLY A 2 80.17 -79.48 -24.18
CA GLY A 2 80.17 -78.25 -24.95
C GLY A 2 78.96 -77.36 -24.74
N VAL A 3 79.02 -76.19 -24.60
CA VAL A 3 79.86 -75.05 -24.90
C VAL A 3 79.11 -73.80 -24.29
N VAL A 4 79.90 -72.92 -23.74
CA VAL A 4 79.55 -71.58 -23.24
C VAL A 4 79.13 -70.70 -24.41
N MET A 5 78.16 -69.76 -24.13
CA MET A 5 78.35 -68.40 -24.68
C MET A 5 77.50 -67.31 -23.92
N ASN A 6 78.22 -66.27 -23.61
CA ASN A 6 77.80 -65.00 -23.02
C ASN A 6 76.78 -64.22 -23.85
N GLY A 7 75.87 -63.50 -23.23
CA GLY A 7 75.04 -62.52 -23.85
C GLY A 7 74.65 -61.36 -22.90
N TYR A 8 75.23 -60.19 -23.11
CA TYR A 8 75.01 -58.93 -22.37
C TYR A 8 73.58 -58.46 -22.45
N THR A 9 72.95 -58.31 -21.32
CA THR A 9 71.64 -57.67 -21.25
C THR A 9 71.79 -56.16 -20.93
N ARG A 10 71.41 -55.33 -21.87
CA ARG A 10 71.32 -53.87 -21.71
C ARG A 10 70.07 -53.53 -20.86
N LEU A 11 70.23 -52.85 -19.73
CA LEU A 11 69.18 -52.19 -18.99
C LEU A 11 68.77 -50.94 -19.75
N LEU A 12 67.51 -50.87 -20.20
CA LEU A 12 66.82 -49.64 -20.60
C LEU A 12 66.05 -49.10 -19.43
N LEU A 13 66.49 -48.00 -18.84
CA LEU A 13 65.71 -47.19 -17.88
C LEU A 13 64.64 -46.41 -18.65
N SER A 14 63.41 -46.83 -18.52
CA SER A 14 62.24 -46.05 -18.98
C SER A 14 61.83 -45.11 -17.86
N GLY A 15 62.20 -43.83 -17.99
CA GLY A 15 61.71 -42.78 -17.09
C GLY A 15 60.25 -42.46 -17.40
N LEU A 16 59.29 -42.80 -16.53
CA LEU A 16 57.93 -42.29 -16.55
C LEU A 16 57.94 -40.86 -16.00
N LEU A 17 57.74 -39.86 -16.85
CA LEU A 17 57.34 -38.50 -16.42
C LEU A 17 55.88 -38.53 -16.01
N ALA A 18 55.60 -38.50 -14.67
CA ALA A 18 54.28 -38.26 -14.16
C ALA A 18 53.95 -36.76 -14.29
N LEU A 19 53.16 -36.38 -15.34
CA LEU A 19 52.54 -35.06 -15.40
C LEU A 19 51.48 -35.01 -14.31
N GLY A 20 51.78 -34.32 -13.21
CA GLY A 20 50.82 -33.95 -12.20
C GLY A 20 49.79 -32.94 -12.76
N LEU A 21 48.57 -33.39 -13.05
CA LEU A 21 47.43 -32.52 -13.30
C LEU A 21 47.13 -31.78 -12.01
N VAL A 22 47.56 -30.53 -11.91
CA VAL A 22 47.09 -29.60 -10.87
C VAL A 22 45.62 -29.24 -11.19
N GLN A 23 44.68 -29.91 -10.53
CA GLN A 23 43.29 -29.51 -10.55
C GLN A 23 43.19 -28.17 -9.85
N ALA A 24 42.83 -27.11 -10.60
CA ALA A 24 42.42 -25.84 -10.03
C ALA A 24 41.19 -26.04 -9.09
N PRO A 25 41.20 -25.45 -7.92
CA PRO A 25 40.04 -25.56 -7.03
C PRO A 25 38.78 -25.00 -7.75
N ALA A 26 37.72 -25.81 -7.82
CA ALA A 26 36.44 -25.38 -8.29
C ALA A 26 35.99 -24.20 -7.39
N GLN A 27 35.88 -23.00 -7.94
CA GLN A 27 35.26 -21.88 -7.26
C GLN A 27 33.80 -22.23 -7.09
N THR A 28 33.42 -22.66 -5.91
CA THR A 28 32.01 -22.69 -5.47
C THR A 28 31.59 -21.24 -5.28
N GLY A 29 31.24 -20.58 -6.39
CA GLY A 29 30.60 -19.25 -6.32
C GLY A 29 29.31 -19.41 -5.50
N GLU A 30 29.24 -18.74 -4.37
CA GLU A 30 27.96 -18.62 -3.67
C GLU A 30 26.92 -18.10 -4.67
N PRO A 31 25.69 -18.66 -4.69
CA PRO A 31 24.66 -18.20 -5.60
C PRO A 31 24.42 -16.71 -5.37
N VAL A 32 24.65 -15.90 -6.40
CA VAL A 32 24.34 -14.47 -6.36
C VAL A 32 22.87 -14.35 -5.98
N PRO A 33 22.53 -13.68 -4.87
CA PRO A 33 21.13 -13.56 -4.45
C PRO A 33 20.33 -12.93 -5.58
N ALA A 34 19.19 -13.55 -5.91
CA ALA A 34 18.30 -13.03 -6.93
C ALA A 34 17.93 -11.57 -6.63
N PRO A 35 17.88 -10.68 -7.63
CA PRO A 35 17.56 -9.28 -7.40
C PRO A 35 16.23 -9.16 -6.67
N VAL A 36 16.24 -8.46 -5.53
CA VAL A 36 15.05 -8.24 -4.72
C VAL A 36 14.08 -7.40 -5.55
N GLN A 37 12.94 -7.99 -5.93
CA GLN A 37 11.90 -7.26 -6.66
C GLN A 37 11.38 -6.10 -5.80
N PRO A 38 11.13 -4.91 -6.39
CA PRO A 38 10.52 -3.79 -5.68
C PRO A 38 9.18 -4.20 -5.07
N PRO A 39 8.84 -3.72 -3.86
CA PRO A 39 7.53 -3.95 -3.28
C PRO A 39 6.45 -3.26 -4.12
N VAL A 40 5.24 -3.83 -4.12
CA VAL A 40 4.12 -3.36 -4.94
C VAL A 40 3.03 -2.79 -4.04
N ALA A 41 2.61 -1.55 -4.30
CA ALA A 41 1.46 -0.93 -3.67
C ALA A 41 0.33 -0.74 -4.69
N LEU A 42 -0.92 -1.04 -4.30
CA LEU A 42 -2.13 -0.64 -5.02
C LEU A 42 -2.82 0.45 -4.22
N ILE A 43 -3.05 1.62 -4.84
CA ILE A 43 -3.63 2.79 -4.17
C ILE A 43 -4.95 3.16 -4.86
N THR A 44 -6.02 3.34 -4.08
CA THR A 44 -7.29 3.84 -4.60
C THR A 44 -7.37 5.37 -4.51
N GLY A 45 -7.84 6.04 -5.59
CA GLY A 45 -7.99 7.50 -5.63
C GLY A 45 -6.66 8.23 -5.68
N SER A 46 -5.82 7.91 -6.68
CA SER A 46 -4.45 8.42 -6.83
C SER A 46 -4.34 9.68 -7.71
N ASP A 47 -5.44 10.20 -8.24
CA ASP A 47 -5.46 11.31 -9.20
C ASP A 47 -5.09 12.67 -8.59
N ARG A 48 -5.23 12.85 -7.27
CA ARG A 48 -4.97 14.10 -6.55
C ARG A 48 -4.79 13.91 -5.05
N GLY A 49 -4.49 15.01 -4.37
CA GLY A 49 -4.43 15.07 -2.90
C GLY A 49 -3.49 14.05 -2.29
N ILE A 50 -3.94 13.38 -1.23
CA ILE A 50 -3.16 12.39 -0.49
C ILE A 50 -2.77 11.20 -1.37
N GLY A 51 -3.68 10.69 -2.20
CA GLY A 51 -3.41 9.53 -3.06
C GLY A 51 -2.31 9.78 -4.09
N PHE A 52 -2.29 10.97 -4.69
CA PHE A 52 -1.22 11.37 -5.60
C PHE A 52 0.12 11.54 -4.86
N ALA A 53 0.11 12.21 -3.70
CA ALA A 53 1.31 12.36 -2.88
C ALA A 53 1.86 11.01 -2.36
N LEU A 54 0.98 10.06 -1.99
CA LEU A 54 1.37 8.69 -1.66
C LEU A 54 2.04 7.98 -2.83
N THR A 55 1.50 8.14 -4.05
CA THR A 55 2.11 7.59 -5.27
C THR A 55 3.53 8.10 -5.44
N GLN A 56 3.74 9.42 -5.30
CA GLN A 56 5.05 10.04 -5.42
C GLN A 56 6.03 9.56 -4.33
N GLU A 57 5.61 9.56 -3.08
CA GLU A 57 6.46 9.17 -1.96
C GLU A 57 6.87 7.69 -2.04
N LEU A 58 5.95 6.78 -2.38
CA LEU A 58 6.24 5.36 -2.55
C LEU A 58 7.23 5.12 -3.70
N VAL A 59 7.04 5.78 -4.83
CA VAL A 59 7.99 5.69 -5.97
C VAL A 59 9.38 6.18 -5.56
N THR A 60 9.48 7.28 -4.82
CA THR A 60 10.75 7.79 -4.29
C THR A 60 11.45 6.77 -3.40
N ARG A 61 10.69 5.90 -2.71
CA ARG A 61 11.23 4.79 -1.90
C ARG A 61 11.40 3.49 -2.68
N GLY A 62 11.30 3.52 -4.00
CA GLY A 62 11.55 2.37 -4.86
C GLY A 62 10.40 1.36 -4.95
N TRP A 63 9.19 1.73 -4.55
CA TRP A 63 8.00 0.90 -4.73
C TRP A 63 7.48 0.97 -6.15
N LYS A 64 6.97 -0.13 -6.67
CA LYS A 64 6.08 -0.14 -7.83
C LYS A 64 4.67 0.22 -7.36
N VAL A 65 4.01 1.15 -8.05
CA VAL A 65 2.69 1.65 -7.66
C VAL A 65 1.66 1.38 -8.76
N ILE A 66 0.60 0.67 -8.40
CA ILE A 66 -0.63 0.55 -9.18
C ILE A 66 -1.54 1.68 -8.69
N ALA A 67 -1.52 2.80 -9.40
CA ALA A 67 -2.25 4.01 -9.08
C ALA A 67 -3.64 3.98 -9.73
N THR A 68 -4.71 3.88 -8.94
CA THR A 68 -6.06 3.80 -9.52
C THR A 68 -6.82 5.11 -9.39
N CYS A 69 -7.60 5.45 -10.41
CA CYS A 69 -8.54 6.57 -10.41
C CYS A 69 -9.73 6.28 -11.33
N ARG A 70 -10.83 7.02 -11.14
CA ARG A 70 -12.07 6.80 -11.91
C ARG A 70 -11.94 7.19 -13.38
N ASP A 71 -11.22 8.26 -13.65
CA ASP A 71 -11.05 8.83 -15.00
C ASP A 71 -9.59 9.24 -15.22
N PRO A 72 -8.76 8.32 -15.73
CA PRO A 72 -7.37 8.63 -16.06
C PRO A 72 -7.23 9.77 -17.11
N ALA A 73 -8.20 9.96 -18.00
CA ALA A 73 -8.15 11.00 -19.00
C ALA A 73 -8.15 12.40 -18.37
N ARG A 74 -8.82 12.57 -17.23
CA ARG A 74 -8.86 13.81 -16.45
C ARG A 74 -7.75 13.95 -15.42
N ALA A 75 -6.98 12.90 -15.16
CA ALA A 75 -5.92 12.87 -14.17
C ALA A 75 -4.56 13.32 -14.75
N GLN A 76 -4.46 14.57 -15.28
CA GLN A 76 -3.28 15.04 -16.00
C GLN A 76 -1.99 14.91 -15.17
N ALA A 77 -1.99 15.40 -13.93
CA ALA A 77 -0.81 15.35 -13.06
C ALA A 77 -0.31 13.90 -12.82
N LEU A 78 -1.24 12.95 -12.65
CA LEU A 78 -0.89 11.54 -12.48
C LEU A 78 -0.30 10.95 -13.76
N ARG A 79 -0.86 11.30 -14.94
CA ARG A 79 -0.31 10.84 -16.23
C ARG A 79 1.08 11.37 -16.50
N ASP A 80 1.30 12.66 -16.27
CA ASP A 80 2.61 13.29 -16.47
C ASP A 80 3.65 12.68 -15.54
N TYR A 81 3.26 12.42 -14.30
CA TYR A 81 4.13 11.75 -13.35
C TYR A 81 4.45 10.31 -13.76
N ALA A 82 3.45 9.52 -14.17
CA ALA A 82 3.65 8.14 -14.63
C ALA A 82 4.51 8.06 -15.89
N ALA A 83 4.38 9.01 -16.81
CA ALA A 83 5.21 9.07 -18.03
C ALA A 83 6.72 9.24 -17.71
N ALA A 84 7.04 9.92 -16.60
CA ALA A 84 8.41 10.12 -16.14
C ALA A 84 8.90 9.04 -15.16
N HIS A 85 8.02 8.19 -14.64
CA HIS A 85 8.34 7.21 -13.59
C HIS A 85 7.82 5.80 -13.96
N PRO A 86 8.65 4.93 -14.52
CA PRO A 86 8.23 3.61 -15.03
C PRO A 86 7.74 2.65 -13.93
N LEU A 87 7.93 2.97 -12.67
CA LEU A 87 7.37 2.24 -11.54
C LEU A 87 5.88 2.49 -11.30
N VAL A 88 5.26 3.45 -12.00
CA VAL A 88 3.83 3.77 -11.88
C VAL A 88 3.04 3.17 -13.02
N VAL A 89 2.00 2.42 -12.67
CA VAL A 89 0.98 1.92 -13.61
C VAL A 89 -0.35 2.55 -13.23
N ILE A 90 -1.02 3.20 -14.19
CA ILE A 90 -2.34 3.79 -13.97
C ILE A 90 -3.43 2.80 -14.36
N GLU A 91 -4.39 2.58 -13.47
CA GLU A 91 -5.56 1.73 -13.71
C GLU A 91 -6.86 2.51 -13.49
N THR A 92 -7.85 2.22 -14.32
CA THR A 92 -9.19 2.77 -14.12
C THR A 92 -9.93 1.98 -13.05
N LEU A 93 -10.45 2.65 -12.03
CA LEU A 93 -11.24 2.02 -10.98
C LEU A 93 -12.22 3.01 -10.36
N ASP A 94 -13.51 2.70 -10.41
CA ASP A 94 -14.50 3.21 -9.48
C ASP A 94 -14.67 2.19 -8.35
N VAL A 95 -14.27 2.56 -7.14
CA VAL A 95 -14.36 1.67 -5.96
C VAL A 95 -15.80 1.38 -5.53
N THR A 96 -16.80 2.06 -6.10
CA THR A 96 -18.22 1.78 -5.88
C THR A 96 -18.79 0.77 -6.89
N ASP A 97 -18.06 0.43 -7.94
CA ASP A 97 -18.42 -0.59 -8.91
C ASP A 97 -17.76 -1.94 -8.57
N ASN A 98 -18.57 -2.86 -8.06
CA ASN A 98 -18.10 -4.20 -7.69
C ASN A 98 -17.55 -4.98 -8.88
N THR A 99 -18.11 -4.78 -10.09
CA THR A 99 -17.66 -5.45 -11.31
C THR A 99 -16.26 -4.95 -11.72
N ALA A 100 -16.05 -3.62 -11.67
CA ALA A 100 -14.74 -3.02 -11.93
C ALA A 100 -13.67 -3.51 -10.93
N ILE A 101 -14.03 -3.67 -9.65
CA ILE A 101 -13.14 -4.24 -8.64
C ILE A 101 -12.75 -5.68 -9.01
N ASP A 102 -13.71 -6.53 -9.38
CA ASP A 102 -13.46 -7.93 -9.75
C ASP A 102 -12.61 -8.05 -11.00
N GLN A 103 -12.86 -7.21 -12.02
CA GLN A 103 -12.06 -7.16 -13.24
C GLN A 103 -10.61 -6.76 -12.93
N LEU A 104 -10.40 -5.75 -12.10
CA LEU A 104 -9.05 -5.34 -11.70
C LEU A 104 -8.36 -6.43 -10.90
N ALA A 105 -9.03 -7.07 -9.95
CA ALA A 105 -8.48 -8.18 -9.19
C ALA A 105 -8.12 -9.38 -10.11
N GLY A 106 -8.96 -9.68 -11.10
CA GLY A 106 -8.68 -10.69 -12.13
C GLY A 106 -7.44 -10.37 -12.96
N LYS A 107 -7.25 -9.09 -13.34
CA LYS A 107 -6.04 -8.63 -14.07
C LYS A 107 -4.75 -8.85 -13.27
N TYR A 108 -4.81 -8.71 -11.97
CA TYR A 108 -3.67 -8.89 -11.06
C TYR A 108 -3.65 -10.26 -10.36
N HIS A 109 -4.48 -11.21 -10.82
CA HIS A 109 -4.48 -12.57 -10.26
C HIS A 109 -3.07 -13.21 -10.37
N GLY A 110 -2.61 -13.84 -9.27
CA GLY A 110 -1.28 -14.45 -9.20
C GLY A 110 -0.12 -13.45 -9.02
N GLN A 111 -0.38 -12.14 -9.00
CA GLN A 111 0.62 -11.14 -8.69
C GLN A 111 0.55 -10.75 -7.22
N SER A 112 1.72 -10.60 -6.58
CA SER A 112 1.82 -10.16 -5.18
C SER A 112 1.60 -8.65 -5.07
N ILE A 113 0.80 -8.24 -4.08
CA ILE A 113 0.59 -6.83 -3.71
C ILE A 113 0.99 -6.68 -2.24
N ASP A 114 2.12 -6.00 -1.99
CA ASP A 114 2.69 -5.84 -0.65
C ASP A 114 1.84 -4.91 0.23
N ALA A 115 1.21 -3.90 -0.37
CA ALA A 115 0.30 -3.00 0.32
C ALA A 115 -0.91 -2.64 -0.54
N LEU A 116 -2.12 -3.00 -0.09
CA LEU A 116 -3.38 -2.46 -0.60
C LEU A 116 -3.73 -1.21 0.21
N ILE A 117 -3.73 -0.03 -0.41
CA ILE A 117 -3.97 1.25 0.25
C ILE A 117 -5.34 1.81 -0.16
N ASN A 118 -6.32 1.67 0.71
CA ASN A 118 -7.65 2.23 0.56
C ASN A 118 -7.63 3.71 0.96
N ASN A 119 -7.42 4.59 -0.04
CA ASN A 119 -7.33 6.04 0.15
C ASN A 119 -8.55 6.77 -0.42
N ALA A 120 -9.24 6.26 -1.43
CA ALA A 120 -10.42 6.90 -2.00
C ALA A 120 -11.46 7.23 -0.92
N GLY A 121 -12.00 8.46 -0.95
CA GLY A 121 -12.97 8.95 0.03
C GLY A 121 -13.67 10.22 -0.44
N ILE A 122 -14.86 10.46 0.11
CA ILE A 122 -15.67 11.67 -0.10
C ILE A 122 -16.24 12.17 1.22
N THR A 123 -16.52 13.46 1.31
CA THR A 123 -17.27 14.04 2.44
C THR A 123 -18.78 13.96 2.26
N GLY A 124 -19.24 13.89 1.01
CA GLY A 124 -20.61 14.19 0.66
C GLY A 124 -20.90 15.70 0.65
N ASP A 125 -22.15 16.06 0.36
CA ASP A 125 -22.62 17.45 0.45
C ASP A 125 -22.87 17.82 1.91
N PHE A 126 -22.18 18.83 2.43
CA PHE A 126 -22.35 19.30 3.81
C PHE A 126 -23.74 19.87 4.08
N ALA A 127 -24.38 20.50 3.09
CA ALA A 127 -25.73 21.04 3.27
C ALA A 127 -26.76 19.91 3.50
N ALA A 128 -26.60 18.79 2.79
CA ALA A 128 -27.45 17.61 2.93
C ALA A 128 -27.19 16.78 4.20
N GLN A 129 -26.16 17.15 4.98
CA GLN A 129 -25.82 16.50 6.25
C GLN A 129 -26.30 17.27 7.49
N ARG A 130 -26.94 18.41 7.29
CA ARG A 130 -27.53 19.16 8.41
C ARG A 130 -28.66 18.36 9.03
N LEU A 131 -28.79 18.43 10.35
CA LEU A 131 -29.85 17.71 11.06
C LEU A 131 -31.27 18.02 10.52
N SER A 132 -31.45 19.21 9.97
CA SER A 132 -32.71 19.65 9.35
C SER A 132 -32.91 19.14 7.91
N ALA A 133 -31.88 18.52 7.28
CA ALA A 133 -31.88 18.15 5.87
C ALA A 133 -31.19 16.80 5.62
N LEU A 134 -31.20 15.90 6.60
CA LEU A 134 -30.60 14.57 6.48
C LEU A 134 -31.32 13.75 5.42
N GLU A 135 -30.61 13.46 4.32
CA GLU A 135 -31.13 12.68 3.19
C GLU A 135 -30.43 11.32 3.10
N PRO A 136 -31.22 10.21 3.00
CA PRO A 136 -30.65 8.85 3.05
C PRO A 136 -29.72 8.53 1.87
N GLU A 137 -29.96 9.09 0.68
CA GLU A 137 -29.17 8.86 -0.52
C GLU A 137 -27.72 9.34 -0.35
N GLY A 138 -27.54 10.55 0.18
CA GLY A 138 -26.23 11.11 0.48
C GLY A 138 -25.47 10.28 1.52
N PHE A 139 -26.17 9.83 2.55
CA PHE A 139 -25.60 8.94 3.56
C PHE A 139 -25.14 7.61 2.96
N GLN A 140 -26.00 6.97 2.18
CA GLN A 140 -25.70 5.69 1.53
C GLN A 140 -24.48 5.81 0.61
N GLN A 141 -24.40 6.90 -0.18
CA GLN A 141 -23.27 7.14 -1.07
C GLN A 141 -21.95 7.25 -0.31
N VAL A 142 -21.93 8.07 0.77
CA VAL A 142 -20.71 8.28 1.58
C VAL A 142 -20.32 7.00 2.29
N LEU A 143 -21.26 6.27 2.88
CA LEU A 143 -21.01 5.02 3.59
C LEU A 143 -20.52 3.93 2.64
N ARG A 144 -21.13 3.81 1.46
CA ARG A 144 -20.73 2.85 0.42
C ARG A 144 -19.28 3.06 -0.01
N LEU A 145 -18.88 4.32 -0.28
CA LEU A 145 -17.54 4.62 -0.76
C LEU A 145 -16.50 4.56 0.35
N ASN A 146 -16.78 5.18 1.51
CA ASN A 146 -15.77 5.34 2.56
C ASN A 146 -15.59 4.09 3.44
N ALA A 147 -16.64 3.27 3.63
CA ALA A 147 -16.60 2.13 4.56
C ALA A 147 -16.74 0.78 3.85
N TYR A 148 -17.73 0.60 2.98
CA TYR A 148 -17.96 -0.68 2.31
C TYR A 148 -16.90 -0.98 1.24
N ALA A 149 -16.56 0.00 0.39
CA ALA A 149 -15.61 -0.21 -0.70
C ALA A 149 -14.22 -0.67 -0.22
N PRO A 150 -13.62 -0.15 0.86
CA PRO A 150 -12.38 -0.67 1.42
C PRO A 150 -12.45 -2.15 1.82
N LEU A 151 -13.56 -2.61 2.39
CA LEU A 151 -13.77 -4.04 2.70
C LEU A 151 -13.92 -4.87 1.43
N ARG A 152 -14.61 -4.32 0.43
CA ARG A 152 -14.78 -4.98 -0.87
C ARG A 152 -13.45 -5.12 -1.62
N MET A 153 -12.62 -4.08 -1.60
CA MET A 153 -11.25 -4.12 -2.12
C MET A 153 -10.40 -5.15 -1.36
N ALA A 154 -10.44 -5.13 -0.03
CA ALA A 154 -9.72 -6.09 0.80
C ALA A 154 -10.09 -7.53 0.44
N ARG A 155 -11.39 -7.84 0.27
CA ARG A 155 -11.87 -9.16 -0.16
C ARG A 155 -11.32 -9.55 -1.53
N ALA A 156 -11.38 -8.63 -2.51
CA ALA A 156 -11.00 -8.92 -3.89
C ALA A 156 -9.49 -9.19 -4.05
N PHE A 157 -8.66 -8.49 -3.28
CA PHE A 157 -7.21 -8.57 -3.36
C PHE A 157 -6.56 -9.39 -2.23
N LEU A 158 -7.37 -10.08 -1.40
CA LEU A 158 -6.86 -10.81 -0.22
C LEU A 158 -5.81 -11.85 -0.58
N GLU A 159 -6.00 -12.59 -1.67
CA GLU A 159 -5.04 -13.62 -2.11
C GLU A 159 -3.72 -12.97 -2.56
N SER A 160 -3.78 -11.90 -3.38
CA SER A 160 -2.60 -11.15 -3.84
C SER A 160 -1.82 -10.54 -2.66
N VAL A 161 -2.52 -10.03 -1.65
CA VAL A 161 -1.88 -9.49 -0.44
C VAL A 161 -1.31 -10.63 0.42
N SER A 162 -2.05 -11.72 0.63
CA SER A 162 -1.60 -12.86 1.45
C SER A 162 -0.36 -13.54 0.86
N ALA A 163 -0.22 -13.55 -0.47
CA ALA A 163 0.92 -14.13 -1.19
C ALA A 163 2.16 -13.23 -1.20
N SER A 164 2.04 -11.95 -0.79
CA SER A 164 3.14 -10.99 -0.80
C SER A 164 4.07 -11.14 0.41
N ARG A 165 5.17 -10.38 0.38
CA ARG A 165 6.14 -10.36 1.49
C ARG A 165 5.67 -9.52 2.66
N GLN A 166 5.04 -8.35 2.41
CA GLN A 166 4.68 -7.41 3.47
C GLN A 166 3.26 -7.61 4.01
N LYS A 167 2.35 -8.15 3.20
CA LYS A 167 0.97 -8.56 3.58
C LYS A 167 0.17 -7.46 4.29
N LYS A 168 0.13 -6.26 3.71
CA LYS A 168 -0.49 -5.08 4.34
C LYS A 168 -1.77 -4.65 3.64
N ILE A 169 -2.83 -4.38 4.41
CA ILE A 169 -4.05 -3.71 3.97
C ILE A 169 -4.18 -2.44 4.79
N ILE A 170 -4.18 -1.28 4.14
CA ILE A 170 -4.19 0.03 4.79
C ILE A 170 -5.50 0.74 4.48
N ALA A 171 -6.11 1.32 5.50
CA ALA A 171 -7.24 2.22 5.35
C ALA A 171 -6.86 3.64 5.79
N ILE A 172 -6.95 4.60 4.85
CA ILE A 172 -6.81 6.01 5.18
C ILE A 172 -8.11 6.48 5.82
N SER A 173 -8.07 6.59 7.14
CA SER A 173 -9.19 7.03 7.95
C SER A 173 -9.09 8.53 8.24
N SER A 174 -9.67 8.98 9.34
CA SER A 174 -9.68 10.37 9.80
C SER A 174 -9.87 10.40 11.31
N GLY A 175 -9.34 11.43 11.98
CA GLY A 175 -9.69 11.71 13.38
C GLY A 175 -11.20 11.85 13.60
N ALA A 176 -11.95 12.23 12.56
CA ALA A 176 -13.41 12.28 12.55
C ALA A 176 -14.10 10.93 12.82
N GLY A 177 -13.38 9.81 12.61
CA GLY A 177 -13.89 8.47 12.93
C GLY A 177 -13.67 8.01 14.37
N SER A 178 -13.10 8.86 15.24
CA SER A 178 -12.90 8.56 16.65
C SER A 178 -14.07 9.10 17.48
N LEU A 179 -14.71 8.24 18.25
CA LEU A 179 -15.76 8.64 19.19
C LEU A 179 -15.19 9.44 20.36
N PHE A 180 -13.93 9.21 20.70
CA PHE A 180 -13.24 9.92 21.78
C PHE A 180 -12.89 11.37 21.40
N THR A 181 -12.43 11.58 20.18
CA THR A 181 -12.06 12.90 19.66
C THR A 181 -13.19 13.55 18.88
N ALA A 182 -14.43 13.17 19.16
CA ALA A 182 -15.62 13.56 18.41
C ALA A 182 -15.50 14.95 17.78
N PRO A 183 -15.66 15.06 16.47
CA PRO A 183 -15.42 16.31 15.76
C PRO A 183 -16.36 17.39 16.25
N GLN A 184 -15.81 18.60 16.40
CA GLN A 184 -16.59 19.75 16.85
C GLN A 184 -17.20 20.54 15.69
N ALA A 185 -16.88 20.15 14.45
CA ALA A 185 -17.46 20.78 13.29
C ALA A 185 -18.86 20.22 13.03
N PRO A 186 -19.85 21.07 12.84
CA PRO A 186 -21.22 20.65 12.54
C PRO A 186 -21.31 20.18 11.07
N ASP A 187 -22.42 19.51 10.75
CA ASP A 187 -22.83 19.16 9.39
C ASP A 187 -21.85 18.19 8.69
N SER A 188 -21.26 17.25 9.42
CA SER A 188 -20.39 16.20 8.87
C SER A 188 -20.83 14.79 9.25
N TYR A 189 -22.10 14.60 9.59
CA TYR A 189 -22.65 13.31 10.05
C TYR A 189 -22.26 12.13 9.14
N TYR A 190 -22.46 12.26 7.83
CA TYR A 190 -22.22 11.16 6.90
C TYR A 190 -20.74 10.78 6.84
N TYR A 191 -19.86 11.78 6.79
CA TYR A 191 -18.44 11.56 6.76
C TYR A 191 -17.93 10.93 8.06
N ASP A 192 -18.28 11.52 9.20
CA ASP A 192 -17.80 11.08 10.51
C ASP A 192 -18.28 9.67 10.82
N MET A 193 -19.58 9.39 10.62
CA MET A 193 -20.15 8.06 10.75
C MET A 193 -19.49 7.06 9.80
N SER A 194 -19.18 7.45 8.55
CA SER A 194 -18.52 6.56 7.59
C SER A 194 -17.09 6.20 8.00
N LYS A 195 -16.35 7.16 8.63
CA LYS A 195 -14.99 6.90 9.11
C LYS A 195 -14.98 6.07 10.39
N ALA A 196 -15.96 6.22 11.26
CA ALA A 196 -16.18 5.32 12.41
C ALA A 196 -16.52 3.89 11.93
N ALA A 197 -17.41 3.76 10.94
CA ALA A 197 -17.75 2.47 10.33
C ALA A 197 -16.55 1.83 9.65
N LEU A 198 -15.73 2.60 8.93
CA LEU A 198 -14.47 2.14 8.34
C LEU A 198 -13.52 1.59 9.43
N ASN A 199 -13.32 2.35 10.52
CA ASN A 199 -12.45 1.95 11.62
C ASN A 199 -12.89 0.61 12.21
N LEU A 200 -14.17 0.45 12.52
CA LEU A 200 -14.72 -0.80 13.05
C LEU A 200 -14.59 -1.94 12.03
N GLY A 201 -14.94 -1.70 10.77
CA GLY A 201 -14.85 -2.70 9.70
C GLY A 201 -13.41 -3.22 9.51
N MET A 202 -12.42 -2.34 9.52
CA MET A 202 -11.01 -2.72 9.38
C MET A 202 -10.48 -3.45 10.63
N ARG A 203 -10.95 -3.10 11.82
CA ARG A 203 -10.61 -3.84 13.04
C ARG A 203 -11.16 -5.26 13.02
N LEU A 204 -12.39 -5.45 12.54
CA LEU A 204 -12.99 -6.78 12.34
C LEU A 204 -12.22 -7.56 11.28
N LEU A 205 -11.89 -6.93 10.14
CA LEU A 205 -11.07 -7.55 9.09
C LEU A 205 -9.73 -8.05 9.65
N GLN A 206 -9.06 -7.30 10.53
CA GLN A 206 -7.80 -7.76 11.15
C GLN A 206 -8.00 -9.08 11.91
N ASN A 207 -9.11 -9.25 12.61
CA ASN A 207 -9.40 -10.52 13.30
C ASN A 207 -9.54 -11.69 12.33
N ASP A 208 -10.19 -11.45 11.18
CA ASP A 208 -10.45 -12.49 10.18
C ASP A 208 -9.17 -12.90 9.43
N VAL A 209 -8.26 -11.93 9.16
CA VAL A 209 -7.09 -12.19 8.29
C VAL A 209 -5.79 -12.45 9.05
N ARG A 210 -5.74 -12.29 10.37
CA ARG A 210 -4.51 -12.48 11.15
C ARG A 210 -3.90 -13.88 10.99
N GLY A 211 -4.73 -14.92 10.83
CA GLY A 211 -4.28 -16.28 10.59
C GLY A 211 -3.52 -16.47 9.27
N ARG A 212 -3.64 -15.52 8.32
CA ARG A 212 -2.88 -15.46 7.08
C ARG A 212 -1.61 -14.60 7.19
N GLY A 213 -1.34 -14.02 8.35
CA GLY A 213 -0.23 -13.09 8.58
C GLY A 213 -0.46 -11.71 7.95
N VAL A 214 -1.69 -11.39 7.54
CA VAL A 214 -2.03 -10.07 6.96
C VAL A 214 -2.21 -9.04 8.08
N LEU A 215 -1.60 -7.88 7.90
CA LEU A 215 -1.63 -6.75 8.82
C LEU A 215 -2.57 -5.66 8.29
N VAL A 216 -3.58 -5.30 9.06
CA VAL A 216 -4.52 -4.23 8.70
C VAL A 216 -4.15 -2.95 9.43
N GLY A 217 -3.73 -1.93 8.69
CA GLY A 217 -3.42 -0.60 9.20
C GLY A 217 -4.62 0.34 9.09
N ILE A 218 -4.95 1.01 10.18
CA ILE A 218 -6.00 2.03 10.24
C ILE A 218 -5.32 3.33 10.63
N VAL A 219 -5.28 4.33 9.71
CA VAL A 219 -4.43 5.48 9.91
C VAL A 219 -5.10 6.78 9.48
N SER A 220 -5.03 7.81 10.35
CA SER A 220 -5.42 9.19 10.03
C SER A 220 -4.21 9.92 9.42
N PRO A 221 -4.40 10.62 8.29
CA PRO A 221 -3.34 11.35 7.60
C PRO A 221 -2.96 12.70 8.25
N GLY A 222 -3.75 13.17 9.22
CA GLY A 222 -3.68 14.52 9.78
C GLY A 222 -4.52 15.54 9.01
N PRO A 223 -4.43 16.83 9.36
CA PRO A 223 -5.13 17.93 8.69
C PRO A 223 -4.39 18.34 7.41
N VAL A 224 -4.69 17.69 6.28
CA VAL A 224 -3.94 17.83 5.02
C VAL A 224 -4.55 18.88 4.11
N ASP A 225 -3.76 19.81 3.57
CA ASP A 225 -4.21 20.83 2.60
C ASP A 225 -4.62 20.20 1.26
N THR A 226 -5.87 19.81 1.18
CA THR A 226 -6.52 19.21 0.02
C THR A 226 -7.83 19.94 -0.27
N ASP A 227 -8.41 19.71 -1.46
CA ASP A 227 -9.72 20.26 -1.80
C ASP A 227 -10.80 19.82 -0.81
N MET A 228 -10.73 18.58 -0.32
CA MET A 228 -11.63 18.06 0.73
C MET A 228 -11.51 18.89 2.02
N GLN A 229 -10.29 19.17 2.46
CA GLN A 229 -10.05 19.96 3.66
C GLN A 229 -10.45 21.41 3.49
N LYS A 230 -10.25 21.99 2.29
CA LYS A 230 -10.71 23.36 1.97
C LYS A 230 -12.24 23.46 2.04
N ALA A 231 -12.95 22.49 1.45
CA ALA A 231 -14.41 22.41 1.51
C ALA A 231 -14.92 22.26 2.95
N TYR A 232 -14.29 21.39 3.74
CA TYR A 232 -14.61 21.22 5.16
C TYR A 232 -14.44 22.53 5.96
N ARG A 233 -13.32 23.24 5.77
CA ARG A 233 -13.04 24.51 6.42
C ARG A 233 -14.03 25.61 6.01
N ALA A 234 -14.37 25.67 4.73
CA ALA A 234 -15.35 26.61 4.21
C ALA A 234 -16.73 26.37 4.86
N ASN A 235 -17.19 25.13 4.92
CA ASN A 235 -18.43 24.78 5.60
C ASN A 235 -18.39 25.14 7.10
N ALA A 236 -17.33 24.79 7.80
CA ALA A 236 -17.17 25.09 9.22
C ALA A 236 -17.22 26.60 9.51
N ALA A 237 -16.61 27.42 8.64
CA ALA A 237 -16.67 28.87 8.74
C ALA A 237 -18.09 29.43 8.52
N GLN A 238 -18.84 28.88 7.54
CA GLN A 238 -20.22 29.29 7.24
C GLN A 238 -21.18 29.06 8.43
N VAL A 239 -20.93 28.02 9.22
CA VAL A 239 -21.76 27.69 10.40
C VAL A 239 -21.20 28.24 11.71
N GLY A 240 -20.25 29.19 11.64
CA GLY A 240 -19.70 29.89 12.80
C GLY A 240 -18.72 29.08 13.65
N LYS A 241 -18.19 27.96 13.14
CA LYS A 241 -17.21 27.11 13.84
C LYS A 241 -15.91 26.93 13.02
N PRO A 242 -15.15 28.01 12.80
CA PRO A 242 -13.96 27.97 11.96
C PRO A 242 -12.89 27.02 12.52
N VAL A 243 -12.29 26.22 11.65
CA VAL A 243 -11.17 25.34 11.99
C VAL A 243 -9.86 26.14 11.95
N THR A 244 -9.22 26.30 13.09
CA THR A 244 -7.99 27.08 13.25
C THR A 244 -6.70 26.24 13.17
N MET A 245 -6.80 24.90 13.27
CA MET A 245 -5.63 24.02 13.22
C MET A 245 -4.89 24.17 11.87
N PRO A 246 -3.57 24.41 11.86
CA PRO A 246 -2.80 24.47 10.62
C PRO A 246 -2.89 23.17 9.82
N ALA A 247 -2.98 23.28 8.50
CA ALA A 247 -2.90 22.12 7.63
C ALA A 247 -1.43 21.84 7.26
N ILE A 248 -1.11 20.55 7.09
CA ILE A 248 0.16 20.09 6.56
C ILE A 248 0.05 19.89 5.04
N THR A 249 1.19 19.88 4.35
CA THR A 249 1.20 19.62 2.91
C THR A 249 0.83 18.16 2.61
N PRO A 250 0.27 17.85 1.42
CA PRO A 250 0.08 16.46 1.00
C PRO A 250 1.37 15.64 1.01
N ALA A 251 2.51 16.24 0.69
CA ALA A 251 3.82 15.59 0.72
C ALA A 251 4.26 15.19 2.14
N ASP A 252 4.08 16.09 3.13
CA ASP A 252 4.41 15.78 4.52
C ASP A 252 3.50 14.68 5.09
N SER A 253 2.19 14.74 4.75
CA SER A 253 1.25 13.71 5.11
C SER A 253 1.62 12.35 4.49
N ALA A 254 1.96 12.32 3.19
CA ALA A 254 2.37 11.10 2.49
C ALA A 254 3.62 10.48 3.12
N ARG A 255 4.61 11.31 3.49
CA ARG A 255 5.81 10.85 4.19
C ARG A 255 5.48 10.17 5.54
N GLY A 256 4.60 10.79 6.33
CA GLY A 256 4.13 10.19 7.59
C GLY A 256 3.36 8.89 7.38
N LEU A 257 2.49 8.86 6.37
CA LEU A 257 1.73 7.67 6.01
C LEU A 257 2.62 6.52 5.54
N VAL A 258 3.62 6.79 4.69
CA VAL A 258 4.55 5.74 4.22
C VAL A 258 5.43 5.25 5.35
N ASN A 259 5.89 6.12 6.26
CA ASN A 259 6.59 5.69 7.48
C ASN A 259 5.72 4.74 8.33
N TYR A 260 4.43 5.06 8.49
CA TYR A 260 3.49 4.18 9.17
C TYR A 260 3.32 2.85 8.43
N ILE A 261 3.14 2.88 7.11
CA ILE A 261 2.96 1.67 6.27
C ILE A 261 4.19 0.76 6.38
N GLU A 262 5.39 1.31 6.24
CA GLU A 262 6.63 0.52 6.33
C GLU A 262 6.84 -0.03 7.75
N GLY A 263 6.55 0.77 8.77
CA GLY A 263 6.68 0.41 10.18
C GLY A 263 5.46 -0.32 10.78
N LEU A 264 4.49 -0.76 9.95
CA LEU A 264 3.32 -1.51 10.44
C LEU A 264 3.73 -2.93 10.83
N GLY A 265 3.65 -3.22 12.11
CA GLY A 265 3.85 -4.54 12.70
C GLY A 265 2.57 -5.07 13.38
N ALA A 266 2.67 -6.25 13.96
CA ALA A 266 1.55 -6.89 14.66
C ALA A 266 1.07 -6.10 15.89
N ASP A 267 1.94 -5.32 16.50
CA ASP A 267 1.66 -4.42 17.62
C ASP A 267 0.72 -3.26 17.26
N LYS A 268 0.74 -2.83 15.99
CA LYS A 268 -0.08 -1.72 15.46
C LYS A 268 -1.29 -2.20 14.66
N ALA A 269 -1.28 -3.44 14.20
CA ALA A 269 -2.33 -3.96 13.33
C ALA A 269 -3.69 -4.00 14.05
N GLY A 270 -4.75 -3.54 13.35
CA GLY A 270 -6.11 -3.44 13.90
C GLY A 270 -6.30 -2.33 14.93
N ARG A 271 -5.30 -1.45 15.13
CA ARG A 271 -5.38 -0.27 16.01
C ARG A 271 -5.40 1.00 15.18
N PHE A 272 -6.01 2.06 15.71
CA PHE A 272 -6.13 3.33 15.01
C PHE A 272 -4.96 4.26 15.34
N TRP A 273 -4.24 4.74 14.32
CA TRP A 273 -3.03 5.55 14.45
C TRP A 273 -3.16 6.90 13.73
N SER A 274 -2.42 7.88 14.19
CA SER A 274 -2.21 9.14 13.49
C SER A 274 -0.81 9.16 12.85
N ALA A 275 -0.75 9.26 11.52
CA ALA A 275 0.51 9.46 10.81
C ALA A 275 1.13 10.83 11.09
N TYR A 276 0.29 11.80 11.49
CA TYR A 276 0.72 13.16 11.82
C TYR A 276 1.45 13.25 13.16
N THR A 277 0.93 12.56 14.19
CA THR A 277 1.54 12.59 15.53
C THR A 277 2.42 11.37 15.81
N GLY A 278 2.33 10.31 15.02
CA GLY A 278 3.00 9.04 15.26
C GLY A 278 2.44 8.26 16.46
N GLN A 279 1.24 8.60 16.93
CA GLN A 279 0.63 8.01 18.12
C GLN A 279 -0.65 7.25 17.81
N GLU A 280 -1.02 6.32 18.68
CA GLU A 280 -2.33 5.68 18.65
C GLU A 280 -3.42 6.72 18.99
N VAL A 281 -4.51 6.66 18.23
CA VAL A 281 -5.70 7.49 18.44
C VAL A 281 -6.74 6.65 19.19
N PRO A 282 -7.30 7.14 20.30
CA PRO A 282 -8.44 6.48 20.95
C PRO A 282 -9.62 6.34 19.98
N TRP A 283 -10.41 5.27 20.17
CA TRP A 283 -11.61 5.00 19.34
C TRP A 283 -12.74 5.99 19.56
#